data_73a91edcd8e080b19b0cc03f87cfc6fb
#
_entry.id   73a91edcd8e080b19b0cc03f87cfc6fb
#
_cell.length_a   1.000
_cell.length_b   1.000
_cell.length_c   1.000
_cell.angle_alpha   90.00
_cell.angle_beta   90.00
_cell.angle_gamma   90.00
#
_symmetry.space_group_name_H-M   'P 1'
#
loop_
_entity.id
_entity.type
_entity.pdbx_description
1 polymer ?
#
loop_
_entity_poly.entity_id
_entity_poly.type
_entity_poly.pdbx_seq_one_letter_code
_entity_poly.pdbx_strand_id
1 'polypeptide(L)'
;VVDYLASQGSLGYSSNDNLLFAVNAGSNTISVFRAHNDSLALQEVLPSGGMFPVSVTVHGNLVYVLNAENGGSVQGYRIVRGLVVPIFGSNRALGLDPSLTPQFTNTPGQVAFSPDGSQLIVTTKANGNDIDVFQVFGNGQLSAAPVVNSEPNAVPFAATFDPAGNLVVAETGLGALVTFSLSPSGVAIELDAAATGQAATCWVVAVNGNLYASNAGSASLSQFQDTSNGILSLEGQTSTDPGTVDAAGAADGSFLYVQTGANGIVDEFHVAANGSLSPIGSVTVAGAAGGEGIVAF
;
A
#
# COMPACT_ATOMS: atom_id res chain seq x y z
N VAL A 1 8.46 7.93 -16.38
CA VAL A 1 8.71 8.93 -15.33
C VAL A 1 8.84 8.16 -14.04
N VAL A 2 10.01 8.26 -13.42
CA VAL A 2 10.24 7.65 -12.11
C VAL A 2 9.36 8.37 -11.10
N ASP A 3 8.58 7.62 -10.32
CA ASP A 3 7.84 8.19 -9.20
C ASP A 3 8.83 8.50 -8.07
N TYR A 4 9.11 9.77 -7.85
CA TYR A 4 9.96 10.22 -6.75
C TYR A 4 9.18 10.38 -5.43
N LEU A 5 7.88 10.10 -5.43
CA LEU A 5 7.04 10.37 -4.27
C LEU A 5 7.01 9.23 -3.27
N ALA A 6 7.48 8.07 -3.64
CA ALA A 6 7.50 6.85 -2.84
C ALA A 6 6.14 6.53 -2.20
N SER A 7 5.52 5.45 -2.62
CA SER A 7 4.18 5.03 -2.20
C SER A 7 4.06 3.51 -2.16
N GLN A 8 3.00 3.00 -1.56
CA GLN A 8 2.64 1.59 -1.65
C GLN A 8 1.32 1.41 -2.40
N GLY A 9 1.25 0.34 -3.20
CA GLY A 9 0.00 -0.04 -3.86
C GLY A 9 -0.29 0.77 -5.11
N SER A 10 0.71 1.11 -5.94
CA SER A 10 0.47 1.72 -7.25
C SER A 10 -0.19 0.77 -8.26
N LEU A 11 -0.27 -0.53 -7.92
CA LEU A 11 -1.09 -1.54 -8.58
C LEU A 11 -2.13 -2.13 -7.61
N GLY A 12 -3.33 -2.42 -8.11
CA GLY A 12 -4.40 -3.11 -7.36
C GLY A 12 -5.12 -4.14 -8.24
N TYR A 13 -5.57 -5.25 -7.66
CA TYR A 13 -6.24 -6.32 -8.40
C TYR A 13 -7.60 -6.67 -7.80
N SER A 14 -8.62 -6.74 -8.65
CA SER A 14 -9.94 -7.31 -8.34
C SER A 14 -10.00 -8.76 -8.82
N SER A 15 -9.89 -9.71 -7.92
CA SER A 15 -10.02 -11.13 -8.23
C SER A 15 -11.43 -11.50 -8.71
N ASN A 16 -12.47 -10.82 -8.21
CA ASN A 16 -13.85 -11.06 -8.60
C ASN A 16 -14.16 -10.66 -10.05
N ASP A 17 -13.49 -9.61 -10.53
CA ASP A 17 -13.73 -9.05 -11.86
C ASP A 17 -12.58 -9.34 -12.84
N ASN A 18 -11.47 -9.93 -12.38
CA ASN A 18 -10.23 -10.10 -13.12
C ASN A 18 -9.72 -8.77 -13.73
N LEU A 19 -9.75 -7.71 -12.93
CA LEU A 19 -9.29 -6.38 -13.32
C LEU A 19 -8.04 -5.97 -12.54
N LEU A 20 -7.00 -5.58 -13.28
CA LEU A 20 -5.80 -4.95 -12.73
C LEU A 20 -5.91 -3.44 -12.94
N PHE A 21 -5.67 -2.70 -11.87
CA PHE A 21 -5.60 -1.25 -11.86
C PHE A 21 -4.15 -0.81 -11.73
N ALA A 22 -3.75 0.18 -12.52
CA ALA A 22 -2.43 0.80 -12.42
C ALA A 22 -2.57 2.32 -12.40
N VAL A 23 -1.92 2.98 -11.47
CA VAL A 23 -1.88 4.45 -11.44
C VAL A 23 -0.87 4.98 -12.46
N ASN A 24 -1.21 6.09 -13.12
CA ASN A 24 -0.37 6.78 -14.09
C ASN A 24 -0.11 8.20 -13.58
N ALA A 25 0.89 8.35 -12.73
CA ALA A 25 1.22 9.60 -12.04
C ALA A 25 1.40 10.79 -13.02
N GLY A 26 2.15 10.58 -14.10
CA GLY A 26 2.46 11.64 -15.07
C GLY A 26 1.29 12.12 -15.93
N SER A 27 0.18 11.37 -16.00
CA SER A 27 -1.01 11.73 -16.79
C SER A 27 -2.26 11.98 -15.94
N ASN A 28 -2.17 11.82 -14.62
CA ASN A 28 -3.32 11.95 -13.71
C ASN A 28 -4.46 10.99 -14.06
N THR A 29 -4.12 9.76 -14.44
CA THR A 29 -5.08 8.74 -14.85
C THR A 29 -4.82 7.42 -14.13
N ILE A 30 -5.77 6.50 -14.25
CA ILE A 30 -5.62 5.08 -13.94
C ILE A 30 -5.85 4.26 -15.21
N SER A 31 -5.02 3.25 -15.42
CA SER A 31 -5.25 2.23 -16.46
C SER A 31 -5.93 1.03 -15.84
N VAL A 32 -6.93 0.50 -16.51
CA VAL A 32 -7.65 -0.72 -16.13
C VAL A 32 -7.37 -1.78 -17.17
N PHE A 33 -6.81 -2.88 -16.75
CA PHE A 33 -6.50 -4.03 -17.60
C PHE A 33 -7.40 -5.21 -17.21
N ARG A 34 -7.85 -5.94 -18.20
CA ARG A 34 -8.43 -7.26 -17.99
C ARG A 34 -7.31 -8.29 -17.97
N ALA A 35 -7.22 -9.03 -16.87
CA ALA A 35 -6.27 -10.12 -16.73
C ALA A 35 -6.85 -11.43 -17.29
N HIS A 36 -6.09 -12.11 -18.12
CA HIS A 36 -6.41 -13.42 -18.67
C HIS A 36 -5.17 -14.29 -18.69
N ASN A 37 -5.13 -15.30 -17.84
CA ASN A 37 -3.95 -16.18 -17.69
C ASN A 37 -2.67 -15.33 -17.58
N ASP A 38 -1.82 -15.39 -18.57
CA ASP A 38 -0.48 -14.76 -18.65
C ASP A 38 -0.51 -13.45 -19.48
N SER A 39 -1.70 -12.85 -19.71
CA SER A 39 -1.81 -11.65 -20.54
C SER A 39 -2.70 -10.58 -19.89
N LEU A 40 -2.36 -9.33 -20.17
CA LEU A 40 -3.12 -8.16 -19.77
C LEU A 40 -3.63 -7.43 -21.02
N ALA A 41 -4.93 -7.20 -21.08
CA ALA A 41 -5.55 -6.40 -22.15
C ALA A 41 -6.01 -5.06 -21.56
N LEU A 42 -5.47 -3.94 -22.05
CA LEU A 42 -5.93 -2.60 -21.67
C LEU A 42 -7.40 -2.44 -22.03
N GLN A 43 -8.23 -2.16 -21.05
CA GLN A 43 -9.67 -2.00 -21.21
C GLN A 43 -10.09 -0.53 -21.18
N GLU A 44 -9.59 0.22 -20.20
CA GLU A 44 -9.97 1.62 -19.97
C GLU A 44 -8.77 2.43 -19.48
N VAL A 45 -8.79 3.73 -19.74
CA VAL A 45 -7.95 4.73 -19.07
C VAL A 45 -8.87 5.84 -18.58
N LEU A 46 -8.88 6.08 -17.29
CA LEU A 46 -9.80 7.00 -16.63
C LEU A 46 -9.04 8.09 -15.87
N PRO A 47 -9.58 9.32 -15.76
CA PRO A 47 -9.01 10.33 -14.86
C PRO A 47 -8.94 9.80 -13.44
N SER A 48 -7.86 10.07 -12.70
CA SER A 48 -7.69 9.64 -11.29
C SER A 48 -8.51 10.48 -10.30
N GLY A 49 -9.13 11.56 -10.76
CA GLY A 49 -9.91 12.48 -9.92
C GLY A 49 -9.07 13.47 -9.11
N GLY A 50 -7.76 13.49 -9.30
CA GLY A 50 -6.81 14.41 -8.66
C GLY A 50 -5.51 14.51 -9.45
N MET A 51 -4.44 14.95 -8.79
CA MET A 51 -3.13 15.10 -9.40
C MET A 51 -2.13 14.11 -8.81
N PHE A 52 -1.36 13.48 -9.70
CA PHE A 52 -0.29 12.54 -9.36
C PHE A 52 -0.82 11.34 -8.55
N PRO A 53 -1.61 10.43 -9.14
CA PRO A 53 -2.08 9.23 -8.45
C PRO A 53 -0.90 8.31 -8.11
N VAL A 54 -0.88 7.80 -6.86
CA VAL A 54 0.24 7.02 -6.30
C VAL A 54 -0.19 5.67 -5.75
N SER A 55 -1.46 5.52 -5.36
CA SER A 55 -1.94 4.28 -4.75
C SER A 55 -3.37 3.98 -5.17
N VAL A 56 -3.70 2.70 -5.32
CA VAL A 56 -5.05 2.23 -5.63
C VAL A 56 -5.39 1.00 -4.80
N THR A 57 -6.59 0.98 -4.26
CA THR A 57 -7.10 -0.16 -3.47
C THR A 57 -8.46 -0.60 -3.98
N VAL A 58 -8.75 -1.90 -3.83
CA VAL A 58 -9.99 -2.52 -4.29
C VAL A 58 -10.61 -3.34 -3.17
N HIS A 59 -11.90 -3.17 -2.93
CA HIS A 59 -12.69 -4.04 -2.07
C HIS A 59 -14.08 -4.30 -2.67
N GLY A 60 -14.41 -5.57 -2.92
CA GLY A 60 -15.63 -5.92 -3.62
C GLY A 60 -15.70 -5.25 -5.00
N ASN A 61 -16.70 -4.39 -5.19
CA ASN A 61 -16.86 -3.62 -6.42
C ASN A 61 -16.46 -2.13 -6.26
N LEU A 62 -15.82 -1.78 -5.16
CA LEU A 62 -15.33 -0.42 -4.91
C LEU A 62 -13.84 -0.33 -5.21
N VAL A 63 -13.43 0.79 -5.80
CA VAL A 63 -12.03 1.13 -6.07
C VAL A 63 -11.80 2.55 -5.55
N TYR A 64 -10.72 2.77 -4.79
CA TYR A 64 -10.30 4.09 -4.38
C TYR A 64 -8.88 4.36 -4.84
N VAL A 65 -8.66 5.57 -5.33
CA VAL A 65 -7.36 6.06 -5.83
C VAL A 65 -6.91 7.22 -4.96
N LEU A 66 -5.66 7.17 -4.53
CA LEU A 66 -4.99 8.24 -3.80
C LEU A 66 -4.17 9.07 -4.78
N ASN A 67 -4.39 10.38 -4.77
CA ASN A 67 -3.65 11.37 -5.53
C ASN A 67 -2.76 12.17 -4.57
N ALA A 68 -1.50 12.38 -4.90
CA ALA A 68 -0.51 12.87 -3.96
C ALA A 68 -0.30 14.39 -3.99
N GLU A 69 -0.49 15.04 -5.13
CA GLU A 69 -0.23 16.48 -5.27
C GLU A 69 -1.43 17.36 -4.88
N ASN A 70 -1.21 18.69 -4.80
CA ASN A 70 -2.19 19.70 -4.38
C ASN A 70 -2.81 19.44 -3.01
N GLY A 71 -2.00 18.95 -2.06
CA GLY A 71 -2.46 18.66 -0.71
C GLY A 71 -3.13 17.29 -0.55
N GLY A 72 -3.06 16.43 -1.57
CA GLY A 72 -3.58 15.09 -1.55
C GLY A 72 -5.10 14.97 -1.65
N SER A 73 -5.58 13.91 -2.31
CA SER A 73 -7.01 13.60 -2.34
C SER A 73 -7.26 12.12 -2.61
N VAL A 74 -8.42 11.62 -2.22
CA VAL A 74 -8.91 10.29 -2.63
C VAL A 74 -10.13 10.43 -3.54
N GLN A 75 -10.25 9.54 -4.54
CA GLN A 75 -11.39 9.46 -5.46
C GLN A 75 -11.90 8.04 -5.57
N GLY A 76 -13.21 7.85 -5.41
CA GLY A 76 -13.87 6.55 -5.50
C GLY A 76 -14.45 6.24 -6.87
N TYR A 77 -14.41 4.95 -7.21
CA TYR A 77 -15.00 4.36 -8.42
C TYR A 77 -15.76 3.09 -8.04
N ARG A 78 -16.64 2.68 -8.95
CA ARG A 78 -17.39 1.42 -8.82
C ARG A 78 -17.23 0.57 -10.07
N ILE A 79 -16.99 -0.72 -9.86
CA ILE A 79 -17.03 -1.71 -10.95
C ILE A 79 -18.49 -2.08 -11.20
N VAL A 80 -18.97 -1.85 -12.42
CA VAL A 80 -20.34 -2.15 -12.85
C VAL A 80 -20.29 -2.96 -14.14
N ARG A 81 -20.61 -4.25 -14.06
CA ARG A 81 -20.55 -5.17 -15.23
C ARG A 81 -19.19 -5.18 -15.93
N GLY A 82 -18.12 -5.11 -15.13
CA GLY A 82 -16.75 -5.11 -15.61
C GLY A 82 -16.23 -3.77 -16.18
N LEU A 83 -17.02 -2.69 -16.13
CA LEU A 83 -16.60 -1.33 -16.43
C LEU A 83 -16.39 -0.54 -15.14
N VAL A 84 -15.47 0.42 -15.16
CA VAL A 84 -15.14 1.24 -13.98
C VAL A 84 -15.75 2.63 -14.15
N VAL A 85 -16.62 3.02 -13.22
CA VAL A 85 -17.32 4.31 -13.28
C VAL A 85 -17.04 5.13 -12.01
N PRO A 86 -16.78 6.45 -12.12
CA PRO A 86 -16.53 7.28 -10.96
C PRO A 86 -17.81 7.39 -10.09
N ILE A 87 -17.63 7.38 -8.77
CA ILE A 87 -18.70 7.64 -7.81
C ILE A 87 -18.80 9.17 -7.67
N PHE A 88 -19.91 9.73 -8.11
CA PHE A 88 -20.15 11.17 -8.04
C PHE A 88 -20.11 11.67 -6.58
N GLY A 89 -19.33 12.71 -6.31
CA GLY A 89 -19.20 13.31 -4.98
C GLY A 89 -18.41 12.47 -3.98
N SER A 90 -17.61 11.49 -4.42
CA SER A 90 -16.75 10.67 -3.55
C SER A 90 -15.36 11.27 -3.31
N ASN A 91 -14.99 12.33 -4.04
CA ASN A 91 -13.69 12.97 -3.85
C ASN A 91 -13.59 13.58 -2.44
N ARG A 92 -12.46 13.33 -1.76
CA ARG A 92 -12.12 13.95 -0.46
C ARG A 92 -10.71 14.50 -0.53
N ALA A 93 -10.56 15.79 -0.29
CA ALA A 93 -9.26 16.42 -0.09
C ALA A 93 -8.68 15.99 1.27
N LEU A 94 -7.38 15.74 1.33
CA LEU A 94 -6.68 15.43 2.59
C LEU A 94 -6.25 16.69 3.31
N GLY A 95 -6.09 17.83 2.60
CA GLY A 95 -5.75 19.11 3.20
C GLY A 95 -4.28 19.24 3.64
N LEU A 96 -3.40 18.42 3.09
CA LEU A 96 -1.96 18.47 3.36
C LEU A 96 -1.34 19.74 2.75
N ASP A 97 -0.22 20.20 3.32
CA ASP A 97 0.50 21.38 2.81
C ASP A 97 1.31 21.02 1.55
N PRO A 98 0.94 21.50 0.36
CA PRO A 98 1.63 21.16 -0.89
C PRO A 98 3.00 21.83 -1.04
N SER A 99 3.39 22.72 -0.13
CA SER A 99 4.67 23.45 -0.19
C SER A 99 5.82 22.74 0.54
N LEU A 100 5.52 21.70 1.33
CA LEU A 100 6.52 21.00 2.11
C LEU A 100 7.43 20.13 1.22
N THR A 101 8.72 20.15 1.56
CA THR A 101 9.76 19.41 0.85
C THR A 101 10.67 18.65 1.84
N PRO A 102 11.29 17.55 1.43
CA PRO A 102 11.18 16.88 0.12
C PRO A 102 9.82 16.22 -0.07
N GLN A 103 9.34 16.19 -1.31
CA GLN A 103 8.00 15.66 -1.61
C GLN A 103 7.84 14.19 -1.23
N PHE A 104 8.87 13.36 -1.42
CA PHE A 104 8.78 11.92 -1.13
C PHE A 104 8.43 11.60 0.35
N THR A 105 8.74 12.48 1.30
CA THR A 105 8.32 12.35 2.70
C THR A 105 7.07 13.15 3.05
N ASN A 106 6.67 14.12 2.23
CA ASN A 106 5.61 15.07 2.54
C ASN A 106 4.35 14.93 1.65
N THR A 107 4.22 13.83 0.93
CA THR A 107 3.01 13.44 0.19
C THR A 107 2.41 12.19 0.82
N PRO A 108 1.10 11.91 0.64
CA PRO A 108 0.49 10.71 1.22
C PRO A 108 1.13 9.42 0.69
N GLY A 109 1.18 8.37 1.50
CA GLY A 109 1.89 7.12 1.22
C GLY A 109 1.05 6.03 0.58
N GLN A 110 -0.13 5.78 1.13
CA GLN A 110 -0.99 4.67 0.68
C GLN A 110 -2.46 4.92 0.97
N VAL A 111 -3.32 4.30 0.16
CA VAL A 111 -4.74 4.08 0.47
C VAL A 111 -5.03 2.59 0.58
N ALA A 112 -5.74 2.17 1.63
CA ALA A 112 -6.12 0.77 1.84
C ALA A 112 -7.54 0.66 2.40
N PHE A 113 -8.31 -0.36 2.00
CA PHE A 113 -9.55 -0.72 2.67
C PHE A 113 -9.26 -1.57 3.92
N SER A 114 -10.09 -1.42 4.96
CA SER A 114 -10.19 -2.42 6.01
C SER A 114 -10.66 -3.78 5.44
N PRO A 115 -10.34 -4.92 6.09
CA PRO A 115 -10.69 -6.24 5.57
C PRO A 115 -12.20 -6.43 5.29
N ASP A 116 -13.05 -5.77 6.05
CA ASP A 116 -14.51 -5.80 5.87
C ASP A 116 -15.04 -4.73 4.89
N GLY A 117 -14.17 -3.86 4.38
CA GLY A 117 -14.49 -2.77 3.47
C GLY A 117 -15.29 -1.61 4.08
N SER A 118 -15.46 -1.59 5.41
CA SER A 118 -16.23 -0.55 6.10
C SER A 118 -15.46 0.75 6.30
N GLN A 119 -14.13 0.70 6.19
CA GLN A 119 -13.24 1.83 6.40
C GLN A 119 -12.22 1.93 5.27
N LEU A 120 -11.79 3.16 4.96
CA LEU A 120 -10.71 3.47 4.05
C LEU A 120 -9.62 4.21 4.82
N ILE A 121 -8.43 3.67 4.81
CA ILE A 121 -7.26 4.16 5.53
C ILE A 121 -6.36 4.92 4.56
N VAL A 122 -5.84 6.08 4.95
CA VAL A 122 -4.84 6.84 4.21
C VAL A 122 -3.70 7.20 5.16
N THR A 123 -2.47 6.93 4.76
CA THR A 123 -1.27 7.35 5.49
C THR A 123 -0.72 8.64 4.89
N THR A 124 -0.34 9.62 5.74
CA THR A 124 0.03 10.96 5.27
C THR A 124 1.53 11.24 5.28
N LYS A 125 2.34 10.29 5.72
CA LYS A 125 3.79 10.45 5.94
C LYS A 125 4.09 11.67 6.84
N ALA A 126 5.18 12.40 6.59
CA ALA A 126 5.61 13.51 7.45
C ALA A 126 4.74 14.77 7.37
N ASN A 127 3.93 14.92 6.31
CA ASN A 127 3.06 16.10 6.13
C ASN A 127 1.75 16.00 6.92
N GLY A 128 1.61 15.33 7.92
CA GLY A 128 0.48 15.19 8.81
C GLY A 128 0.94 14.37 9.98
N ASN A 129 1.73 13.32 9.67
CA ASN A 129 2.03 12.23 10.61
C ASN A 129 0.72 11.59 11.10
N ASP A 130 -0.22 11.37 10.17
CA ASP A 130 -1.55 10.89 10.50
C ASP A 130 -1.87 9.57 9.79
N ILE A 131 -2.69 8.78 10.44
CA ILE A 131 -3.46 7.70 9.86
C ILE A 131 -4.91 8.19 9.76
N ASP A 132 -5.30 8.61 8.57
CA ASP A 132 -6.64 9.11 8.27
C ASP A 132 -7.59 7.96 7.99
N VAL A 133 -8.68 7.85 8.74
CA VAL A 133 -9.67 6.77 8.59
C VAL A 133 -11.04 7.34 8.19
N PHE A 134 -11.45 7.06 6.96
CA PHE A 134 -12.77 7.41 6.46
C PHE A 134 -13.76 6.25 6.64
N GLN A 135 -15.00 6.55 6.99
CA GLN A 135 -16.09 5.57 6.93
C GLN A 135 -16.53 5.38 5.48
N VAL A 136 -16.71 4.13 5.06
CA VAL A 136 -17.23 3.76 3.74
C VAL A 136 -18.71 3.42 3.85
N PHE A 137 -19.57 4.17 3.19
CA PHE A 137 -21.02 3.92 3.22
C PHE A 137 -21.45 2.91 2.14
N GLY A 138 -22.62 2.29 2.32
CA GLY A 138 -23.14 1.26 1.39
C GLY A 138 -23.35 1.75 -0.06
N ASN A 139 -23.43 3.06 -0.28
CA ASN A 139 -23.42 3.65 -1.61
C ASN A 139 -22.01 3.86 -2.17
N GLY A 140 -20.96 3.49 -1.44
CA GLY A 140 -19.55 3.62 -1.81
C GLY A 140 -19.00 5.03 -1.63
N GLN A 141 -19.71 5.95 -1.01
CA GLN A 141 -19.17 7.25 -0.60
C GLN A 141 -18.43 7.16 0.72
N LEU A 142 -17.51 8.08 0.96
CA LEU A 142 -16.81 8.26 2.23
C LEU A 142 -17.54 9.26 3.13
N SER A 143 -17.26 9.19 4.43
CA SER A 143 -17.53 10.27 5.37
C SER A 143 -16.99 11.60 4.83
N ALA A 144 -17.57 12.72 5.25
CA ALA A 144 -17.19 14.05 4.77
C ALA A 144 -15.74 14.42 5.14
N ALA A 145 -15.28 13.92 6.28
CA ALA A 145 -13.90 14.04 6.78
C ALA A 145 -13.46 12.70 7.38
N PRO A 146 -12.15 12.44 7.47
CA PRO A 146 -11.62 11.28 8.18
C PRO A 146 -11.69 11.47 9.70
N VAL A 147 -11.57 10.38 10.43
CA VAL A 147 -11.05 10.42 11.79
C VAL A 147 -9.54 10.44 11.67
N VAL A 148 -8.93 11.51 12.16
CA VAL A 148 -7.49 11.74 12.13
C VAL A 148 -6.86 11.07 13.35
N ASN A 149 -6.01 10.07 13.14
CA ASN A 149 -5.22 9.44 14.20
C ASN A 149 -3.78 9.95 14.04
N SER A 150 -3.36 10.81 14.96
CA SER A 150 -2.08 11.51 14.86
C SER A 150 -0.96 10.69 15.51
N GLU A 151 0.11 10.43 14.75
CA GLU A 151 1.31 9.68 15.15
C GLU A 151 2.56 10.58 15.02
N PRO A 152 2.79 11.52 15.97
CA PRO A 152 3.80 12.55 15.83
C PRO A 152 5.21 11.98 15.62
N ASN A 153 5.89 12.43 14.54
CA ASN A 153 7.22 11.98 14.10
C ASN A 153 7.32 10.53 13.62
N ALA A 154 6.21 9.81 13.55
CA ALA A 154 6.20 8.40 13.12
C ALA A 154 6.36 8.24 11.61
N VAL A 155 5.94 9.23 10.83
CA VAL A 155 5.96 9.17 9.35
C VAL A 155 5.26 7.89 8.87
N PRO A 156 3.94 7.70 9.14
CA PRO A 156 3.20 6.53 8.72
C PRO A 156 3.19 6.45 7.19
N PHE A 157 3.75 5.35 6.64
CA PHE A 157 4.01 5.24 5.21
C PHE A 157 3.09 4.22 4.54
N ALA A 158 3.27 2.94 4.84
CA ALA A 158 2.50 1.85 4.27
C ALA A 158 1.66 1.14 5.32
N ALA A 159 0.56 0.56 4.89
CA ALA A 159 -0.39 -0.11 5.76
C ALA A 159 -0.84 -1.45 5.19
N THR A 160 -1.01 -2.43 6.06
CA THR A 160 -1.64 -3.71 5.77
C THR A 160 -2.49 -4.13 6.97
N PHE A 161 -3.10 -5.30 6.91
CA PHE A 161 -3.85 -5.87 8.03
C PHE A 161 -3.32 -7.25 8.36
N ASP A 162 -3.28 -7.54 9.65
CA ASP A 162 -2.99 -8.88 10.14
C ASP A 162 -4.22 -9.81 10.00
N PRO A 163 -4.06 -11.13 10.20
CA PRO A 163 -5.18 -12.07 10.13
C PRO A 163 -6.27 -11.84 11.19
N ALA A 164 -5.97 -11.14 12.27
CA ALA A 164 -6.93 -10.78 13.33
C ALA A 164 -7.73 -9.51 12.99
N GLY A 165 -7.32 -8.78 11.92
CA GLY A 165 -7.94 -7.53 11.48
C GLY A 165 -7.34 -6.29 12.13
N ASN A 166 -6.21 -6.39 12.82
CA ASN A 166 -5.49 -5.23 13.31
C ASN A 166 -4.79 -4.52 12.14
N LEU A 167 -4.77 -3.21 12.18
CA LEU A 167 -4.02 -2.40 11.22
C LEU A 167 -2.52 -2.48 11.57
N VAL A 168 -1.69 -2.74 10.56
CA VAL A 168 -0.23 -2.76 10.68
C VAL A 168 0.32 -1.64 9.80
N VAL A 169 1.10 -0.75 10.38
CA VAL A 169 1.67 0.41 9.68
C VAL A 169 3.20 0.36 9.74
N ALA A 170 3.83 0.58 8.60
CA ALA A 170 5.27 0.86 8.55
C ALA A 170 5.48 2.33 8.91
N GLU A 171 6.07 2.59 10.07
CA GLU A 171 6.38 3.91 10.56
C GLU A 171 7.85 4.23 10.34
N THR A 172 8.10 4.89 9.21
CA THR A 172 9.46 5.14 8.71
C THR A 172 10.27 6.02 9.67
N GLY A 173 9.62 6.97 10.32
CA GLY A 173 10.26 7.85 11.31
C GLY A 173 10.77 7.10 12.54
N LEU A 174 10.12 6.02 12.91
CA LEU A 174 10.52 5.13 14.02
C LEU A 174 11.39 3.96 13.57
N GLY A 175 11.42 3.66 12.26
CA GLY A 175 12.08 2.46 11.72
C GLY A 175 11.43 1.17 12.24
N ALA A 176 10.11 1.15 12.36
CA ALA A 176 9.33 0.11 13.02
C ALA A 176 8.10 -0.31 12.23
N LEU A 177 7.57 -1.50 12.52
CA LEU A 177 6.16 -1.80 12.33
C LEU A 177 5.40 -1.50 13.61
N VAL A 178 4.23 -0.90 13.46
CA VAL A 178 3.32 -0.59 14.58
C VAL A 178 1.96 -1.19 14.27
N THR A 179 1.36 -1.83 15.27
CA THR A 179 0.02 -2.42 15.16
C THR A 179 -1.00 -1.59 15.91
N PHE A 180 -2.20 -1.49 15.33
CA PHE A 180 -3.31 -0.74 15.91
C PHE A 180 -4.59 -1.55 15.86
N SER A 181 -5.39 -1.50 16.91
CA SER A 181 -6.80 -1.87 16.81
C SER A 181 -7.59 -0.72 16.23
N LEU A 182 -8.44 -1.00 15.23
CA LEU A 182 -9.37 -0.01 14.67
C LEU A 182 -10.76 -0.16 15.27
N SER A 183 -11.27 0.91 15.89
CA SER A 183 -12.66 0.95 16.30
C SER A 183 -13.61 1.09 15.10
N PRO A 184 -14.89 0.69 15.22
CA PRO A 184 -15.89 0.96 14.18
C PRO A 184 -16.07 2.44 13.84
N SER A 185 -15.67 3.35 14.73
CA SER A 185 -15.70 4.80 14.50
C SER A 185 -14.48 5.34 13.79
N GLY A 186 -13.43 4.52 13.55
CA GLY A 186 -12.19 4.95 12.88
C GLY A 186 -11.07 5.40 13.81
N VAL A 187 -11.23 5.21 15.13
CA VAL A 187 -10.14 5.50 16.08
C VAL A 187 -9.17 4.33 16.08
N ALA A 188 -7.89 4.61 15.81
CA ALA A 188 -6.79 3.67 15.93
C ALA A 188 -6.20 3.76 17.33
N ILE A 189 -6.00 2.62 17.96
CA ILE A 189 -5.37 2.50 19.30
C ILE A 189 -4.16 1.60 19.12
N GLU A 190 -2.97 2.13 19.39
CA GLU A 190 -1.71 1.38 19.34
C GLU A 190 -1.76 0.15 20.25
N LEU A 191 -1.31 -0.98 19.75
CA LEU A 191 -1.21 -2.25 20.47
C LEU A 191 0.24 -2.59 20.78
N ASP A 192 1.12 -2.44 19.78
CA ASP A 192 2.55 -2.73 19.91
C ASP A 192 3.36 -2.03 18.82
N ALA A 193 4.65 -1.84 19.09
CA ALA A 193 5.61 -1.28 18.14
C ALA A 193 6.93 -2.07 18.21
N ALA A 194 7.38 -2.57 17.06
CA ALA A 194 8.60 -3.36 16.97
C ALA A 194 9.56 -2.79 15.92
N ALA A 195 10.74 -2.35 16.39
CA ALA A 195 11.79 -1.80 15.54
C ALA A 195 12.43 -2.88 14.66
N THR A 196 12.70 -2.52 13.38
CA THR A 196 13.43 -3.39 12.45
C THR A 196 14.93 -3.40 12.68
N GLY A 197 15.48 -2.32 13.26
CA GLY A 197 16.92 -2.08 13.34
C GLY A 197 17.56 -1.81 11.97
N GLN A 198 16.75 -1.54 10.94
CA GLN A 198 17.15 -1.30 9.55
C GLN A 198 16.90 0.15 9.14
N ALA A 199 17.42 0.53 7.98
CA ALA A 199 17.28 1.88 7.44
C ALA A 199 16.13 1.96 6.41
N ALA A 200 15.32 3.01 6.53
CA ALA A 200 14.22 3.34 5.62
C ALA A 200 13.20 2.18 5.52
N THR A 201 12.65 1.78 6.66
CA THR A 201 11.51 0.84 6.73
C THR A 201 10.26 1.57 6.29
N CYS A 202 9.78 1.30 5.08
CA CYS A 202 8.71 2.08 4.47
C CYS A 202 7.51 1.23 4.03
N TRP A 203 7.72 0.09 3.39
CA TRP A 203 6.65 -0.76 2.85
C TRP A 203 6.40 -1.95 3.75
N VAL A 204 5.17 -2.48 3.72
CA VAL A 204 4.79 -3.67 4.48
C VAL A 204 3.78 -4.52 3.70
N VAL A 205 3.95 -5.83 3.75
CA VAL A 205 2.99 -6.79 3.19
C VAL A 205 2.73 -7.93 4.17
N ALA A 206 1.49 -8.41 4.20
CA ALA A 206 1.10 -9.60 4.96
C ALA A 206 1.00 -10.80 4.01
N VAL A 207 1.71 -11.89 4.31
CA VAL A 207 1.68 -13.14 3.52
C VAL A 207 1.65 -14.33 4.46
N ASN A 208 0.63 -15.17 4.30
CA ASN A 208 0.48 -16.42 5.06
C ASN A 208 0.62 -16.24 6.59
N GLY A 209 0.04 -15.17 7.14
CA GLY A 209 0.08 -14.85 8.57
C GLY A 209 1.40 -14.27 9.08
N ASN A 210 2.34 -13.97 8.18
CA ASN A 210 3.58 -13.26 8.50
C ASN A 210 3.56 -11.86 7.89
N LEU A 211 4.30 -10.94 8.51
CA LEU A 211 4.48 -9.59 8.02
C LEU A 211 5.91 -9.41 7.53
N TYR A 212 6.06 -8.75 6.37
CA TYR A 212 7.36 -8.45 5.80
C TYR A 212 7.47 -6.95 5.57
N ALA A 213 8.42 -6.32 6.25
CA ALA A 213 8.72 -4.91 6.08
C ALA A 213 9.92 -4.71 5.15
N SER A 214 9.75 -3.90 4.11
CA SER A 214 10.83 -3.55 3.19
C SER A 214 11.67 -2.41 3.74
N ASN A 215 12.98 -2.62 3.80
CA ASN A 215 13.97 -1.67 4.31
C ASN A 215 14.81 -1.14 3.13
N ALA A 216 14.34 -0.08 2.48
CA ALA A 216 14.92 0.45 1.24
C ALA A 216 16.39 0.87 1.40
N GLY A 217 16.75 1.44 2.54
CA GLY A 217 18.11 1.89 2.84
C GLY A 217 19.07 0.75 3.21
N SER A 218 18.56 -0.41 3.62
CA SER A 218 19.36 -1.57 4.05
C SER A 218 19.36 -2.71 3.02
N ALA A 219 18.62 -2.60 1.92
CA ALA A 219 18.44 -3.67 0.93
C ALA A 219 18.06 -5.00 1.61
N SER A 220 16.97 -4.99 2.36
CA SER A 220 16.52 -6.15 3.13
C SER A 220 15.02 -6.14 3.41
N LEU A 221 14.51 -7.31 3.76
CA LEU A 221 13.21 -7.52 4.39
C LEU A 221 13.39 -7.85 5.86
N SER A 222 12.58 -7.28 6.72
CA SER A 222 12.41 -7.72 8.11
C SER A 222 11.14 -8.54 8.21
N GLN A 223 11.25 -9.78 8.72
CA GLN A 223 10.13 -10.68 8.95
C GLN A 223 9.61 -10.51 10.36
N PHE A 224 8.30 -10.37 10.50
CA PHE A 224 7.62 -10.38 11.80
C PHE A 224 6.52 -11.44 11.83
N GLN A 225 6.30 -11.99 13.00
CA GLN A 225 5.04 -12.62 13.37
C GLN A 225 4.30 -11.71 14.33
N ASP A 226 2.98 -11.76 14.27
CA ASP A 226 2.14 -11.13 15.26
C ASP A 226 1.24 -12.15 15.96
N THR A 227 0.79 -11.79 17.16
CA THR A 227 -0.22 -12.54 17.89
C THR A 227 -1.60 -12.01 17.52
N SER A 228 -2.65 -12.78 17.82
CA SER A 228 -4.04 -12.31 17.65
C SER A 228 -4.38 -11.03 18.44
N ASN A 229 -3.50 -10.60 19.35
CA ASN A 229 -3.61 -9.36 20.09
C ASN A 229 -2.73 -8.23 19.51
N GLY A 230 -2.15 -8.42 18.34
CA GLY A 230 -1.32 -7.44 17.66
C GLY A 230 0.08 -7.26 18.22
N ILE A 231 0.58 -8.20 19.04
CA ILE A 231 1.95 -8.14 19.58
C ILE A 231 2.92 -8.67 18.53
N LEU A 232 3.90 -7.85 18.16
CA LEU A 232 4.89 -8.12 17.12
C LEU A 232 6.15 -8.80 17.67
N SER A 233 6.67 -9.77 16.90
CA SER A 233 7.95 -10.41 17.17
C SER A 233 8.79 -10.38 15.90
N LEU A 234 9.97 -9.74 15.95
CA LEU A 234 10.94 -9.77 14.86
C LEU A 234 11.61 -11.14 14.80
N GLU A 235 11.36 -11.88 13.74
CA GLU A 235 11.82 -13.27 13.57
C GLU A 235 13.12 -13.38 12.76
N GLY A 236 13.37 -12.43 11.87
CA GLY A 236 14.56 -12.47 11.03
C GLY A 236 14.65 -11.38 9.98
N GLN A 237 15.73 -11.45 9.24
CA GLN A 237 16.00 -10.53 8.13
C GLN A 237 16.51 -11.31 6.91
N THR A 238 16.09 -10.87 5.73
CA THR A 238 16.50 -11.47 4.45
C THR A 238 17.04 -10.36 3.55
N SER A 239 18.25 -10.55 3.01
CA SER A 239 18.82 -9.61 2.06
C SER A 239 18.10 -9.67 0.71
N THR A 240 17.98 -8.53 0.05
CA THR A 240 17.45 -8.34 -1.30
C THR A 240 18.46 -7.63 -2.18
N ASP A 241 18.16 -7.45 -3.45
CA ASP A 241 18.85 -6.49 -4.29
C ASP A 241 18.61 -5.03 -3.79
N PRO A 242 19.46 -4.05 -4.14
CA PRO A 242 19.36 -2.69 -3.63
C PRO A 242 18.05 -1.97 -4.02
N GLY A 243 17.52 -1.19 -3.08
CA GLY A 243 16.30 -0.39 -3.29
C GLY A 243 15.02 -1.20 -3.08
N THR A 244 14.97 -2.01 -2.03
CA THR A 244 13.80 -2.79 -1.62
C THR A 244 12.60 -1.87 -1.40
N VAL A 245 11.57 -2.04 -2.18
CA VAL A 245 10.34 -1.23 -2.14
C VAL A 245 9.11 -2.13 -1.99
N ASP A 246 8.14 -2.05 -2.87
CA ASP A 246 6.88 -2.76 -2.77
C ASP A 246 7.05 -4.28 -2.94
N ALA A 247 6.19 -5.05 -2.29
CA ALA A 247 6.21 -6.50 -2.33
C ALA A 247 4.79 -7.07 -2.43
N ALA A 248 4.66 -8.26 -3.04
CA ALA A 248 3.40 -8.96 -3.15
C ALA A 248 3.55 -10.46 -2.91
N GLY A 249 2.65 -11.01 -2.11
CA GLY A 249 2.53 -12.46 -1.92
C GLY A 249 1.70 -13.12 -3.00
N ALA A 250 2.09 -14.32 -3.43
CA ALA A 250 1.23 -15.17 -4.24
C ALA A 250 -0.07 -15.48 -3.49
N ALA A 251 -1.16 -15.70 -4.24
CA ALA A 251 -2.48 -15.94 -3.66
C ALA A 251 -2.55 -17.15 -2.72
N ASP A 252 -1.70 -18.16 -2.92
CA ASP A 252 -1.57 -19.33 -2.06
C ASP A 252 -0.64 -19.14 -0.86
N GLY A 253 0.01 -17.96 -0.76
CA GLY A 253 0.94 -17.61 0.30
C GLY A 253 2.30 -18.33 0.26
N SER A 254 2.58 -19.09 -0.81
CA SER A 254 3.81 -19.89 -0.92
C SER A 254 5.01 -19.10 -1.45
N PHE A 255 4.78 -17.94 -2.06
CA PHE A 255 5.82 -17.11 -2.64
C PHE A 255 5.66 -15.64 -2.27
N LEU A 256 6.78 -14.94 -2.20
CA LEU A 256 6.86 -13.48 -2.04
C LEU A 256 7.72 -12.93 -3.16
N TYR A 257 7.21 -11.93 -3.85
CA TYR A 257 7.89 -11.17 -4.90
C TYR A 257 8.19 -9.78 -4.38
N VAL A 258 9.42 -9.34 -4.51
CA VAL A 258 9.91 -8.09 -3.93
C VAL A 258 10.53 -7.24 -5.02
N GLN A 259 9.95 -6.08 -5.26
CA GLN A 259 10.51 -5.12 -6.21
C GLN A 259 11.69 -4.39 -5.58
N THR A 260 12.81 -4.34 -6.31
CA THR A 260 14.01 -3.62 -5.91
C THR A 260 14.31 -2.55 -6.95
N GLY A 261 13.96 -1.31 -6.59
CA GLY A 261 13.87 -0.19 -7.53
C GLY A 261 15.22 0.30 -8.06
N ALA A 262 16.35 0.04 -7.40
CA ALA A 262 17.64 0.57 -7.84
C ALA A 262 18.03 0.10 -9.26
N ASN A 263 17.76 -1.16 -9.60
CA ASN A 263 18.11 -1.76 -10.87
C ASN A 263 16.92 -2.34 -11.63
N GLY A 264 15.69 -2.16 -11.13
CA GLY A 264 14.47 -2.73 -11.72
C GLY A 264 14.44 -4.26 -11.65
N ILE A 265 14.89 -4.82 -10.55
CA ILE A 265 14.88 -6.27 -10.29
C ILE A 265 13.66 -6.61 -9.44
N VAL A 266 13.07 -7.78 -9.68
CA VAL A 266 12.10 -8.41 -8.80
C VAL A 266 12.77 -9.65 -8.22
N ASP A 267 13.02 -9.65 -6.92
CA ASP A 267 13.49 -10.81 -6.18
C ASP A 267 12.35 -11.75 -5.87
N GLU A 268 12.60 -13.06 -5.96
CA GLU A 268 11.62 -14.10 -5.78
C GLU A 268 12.01 -15.01 -4.60
N PHE A 269 11.10 -15.19 -3.66
CA PHE A 269 11.30 -15.98 -2.46
C PHE A 269 10.21 -17.04 -2.29
N HIS A 270 10.60 -18.23 -1.87
CA HIS A 270 9.68 -19.21 -1.29
C HIS A 270 9.44 -18.84 0.19
N VAL A 271 8.20 -18.86 0.60
CA VAL A 271 7.75 -18.60 1.99
C VAL A 271 7.55 -19.94 2.69
N ALA A 272 8.36 -20.24 3.68
CA ALA A 272 8.21 -21.45 4.49
C ALA A 272 7.04 -21.32 5.48
N ALA A 273 6.60 -22.42 6.09
CA ALA A 273 5.48 -22.43 7.02
C ALA A 273 5.69 -21.54 8.27
N ASN A 274 6.94 -21.31 8.66
CA ASN A 274 7.30 -20.38 9.76
C ASN A 274 7.57 -18.95 9.25
N GLY A 275 7.29 -18.67 7.99
CA GLY A 275 7.50 -17.37 7.36
C GLY A 275 8.94 -17.10 6.90
N SER A 276 9.91 -17.98 7.15
CA SER A 276 11.28 -17.75 6.68
C SER A 276 11.34 -17.77 5.15
N LEU A 277 12.13 -16.84 4.59
CA LEU A 277 12.28 -16.66 3.16
C LEU A 277 13.50 -17.40 2.62
N SER A 278 13.32 -18.12 1.52
CA SER A 278 14.42 -18.76 0.78
C SER A 278 14.42 -18.21 -0.65
N PRO A 279 15.54 -17.61 -1.13
CA PRO A 279 15.59 -17.08 -2.49
C PRO A 279 15.47 -18.22 -3.52
N ILE A 280 14.65 -18.02 -4.55
CA ILE A 280 14.45 -18.98 -5.64
C ILE A 280 14.88 -18.42 -6.99
N GLY A 281 15.02 -17.10 -7.12
CA GLY A 281 15.45 -16.44 -8.33
C GLY A 281 15.27 -14.93 -8.27
N SER A 282 15.51 -14.30 -9.41
CA SER A 282 15.17 -12.90 -9.63
C SER A 282 14.97 -12.63 -11.12
N VAL A 283 14.21 -11.59 -11.45
CA VAL A 283 13.95 -11.16 -12.83
C VAL A 283 14.28 -9.68 -12.96
N THR A 284 15.10 -9.33 -13.94
CA THR A 284 15.34 -7.92 -14.30
C THR A 284 14.28 -7.46 -15.30
N VAL A 285 13.50 -6.46 -14.93
CA VAL A 285 12.48 -5.85 -15.78
C VAL A 285 13.06 -4.65 -16.51
N ALA A 286 13.12 -4.73 -17.82
CA ALA A 286 13.72 -3.68 -18.64
C ALA A 286 12.98 -2.33 -18.46
N GLY A 287 13.73 -1.28 -18.11
CA GLY A 287 13.19 0.07 -17.89
C GLY A 287 12.45 0.29 -16.57
N ALA A 288 12.49 -0.68 -15.65
CA ALA A 288 11.81 -0.59 -14.36
C ALA A 288 12.68 -0.01 -13.22
N ALA A 289 13.89 0.48 -13.52
CA ALA A 289 14.69 1.19 -12.52
C ALA A 289 13.92 2.42 -12.00
N GLY A 290 13.77 2.54 -10.69
CA GLY A 290 12.95 3.54 -10.01
C GLY A 290 11.44 3.27 -10.07
N GLY A 291 11.02 2.09 -10.57
CA GLY A 291 9.61 1.69 -10.56
C GLY A 291 9.16 1.26 -9.17
N GLU A 292 7.89 1.49 -8.89
CA GLU A 292 7.16 1.04 -7.71
C GLU A 292 5.87 0.34 -8.14
N GLY A 293 5.35 -0.49 -7.26
CA GLY A 293 4.10 -1.22 -7.46
C GLY A 293 4.29 -2.63 -8.03
N ILE A 294 3.80 -3.58 -7.27
CA ILE A 294 3.76 -5.00 -7.64
C ILE A 294 2.46 -5.60 -7.14
N VAL A 295 1.90 -6.53 -7.87
CA VAL A 295 0.77 -7.35 -7.45
C VAL A 295 0.96 -8.77 -7.96
N ALA A 296 0.63 -9.76 -7.13
CA ALA A 296 0.62 -11.17 -7.49
C ALA A 296 -0.79 -11.74 -7.36
N PHE A 297 -1.25 -12.55 -8.31
CA PHE A 297 -2.59 -13.12 -8.33
C PHE A 297 -2.65 -14.46 -9.09
#